data_c12af31a90e145b42a461bf03a810e46
#
_entry.id   c12af31a90e145b42a461bf03a810e46
#
_cell.length_a   1.000
_cell.length_b   1.000
_cell.length_c   1.000
_cell.angle_alpha   90.00
_cell.angle_beta   90.00
_cell.angle_gamma   90.00
#
_symmetry.space_group_name_H-M   'P 1'
#
loop_
_entity.id
_entity.type
_entity.pdbx_description
1 polymer ?
#
loop_
_entity_poly.entity_id
_entity_poly.type
_entity_poly.pdbx_seq_one_letter_code
_entity_poly.pdbx_strand_id
1 'polypeptide(L)'
;MSQVASEAPPLLRVVGLTKRYPGVTALDSVDFEVRPGEVHALLGQNGAGKSTLIKCISGFITPSEGEIYFGDDPVPPGNTMASLSQGIATIYQELDLVEELTVEANVWLGHESKNGPMLDRSTMKARTIELLERLNHPLIDPGARVETLSPATQQIVSIARALSRNVRLLIMDEPSAVLDDKEIEVLFGVVRRLTEAGVGVIYISHRLEEVARIADRVTVFKDGKTVLKGAPADTDPDELVRAMVGRRLDRMFPERAAATDRVVLQVKDLTRRGDVHNVSFELRAGEILGIAGLVGSGRSELIRAIYGLDPVDSGEVIVAGRTVAHGRPDIAMSNGMGFAPEDRKSQGLLMHWTSARNVTIADLRSFVRHLWLNLGLERKKAKIHLESIGAQEGAVDKQVRLLSGGNQQKVVLARWLLRSCEILLLDEPTRGVDIGARAEIYKVIGDLAAKGLGIIMVSSELPELLGFCDRILVLRDGRLVRESRADEITEEEILNLSIRTQTTVSEDS
;
A
#
# COMPACT_ATOMS: atom_id res chain seq x y z
N MET A 1 -41.64 13.30 12.41
CA MET A 1 -41.85 13.49 10.95
C MET A 1 -40.55 14.04 10.40
N SER A 2 -39.68 13.16 9.98
CA SER A 2 -38.39 13.49 9.40
C SER A 2 -38.64 13.94 7.94
N GLN A 3 -38.31 15.19 7.62
CA GLN A 3 -38.33 15.69 6.27
C GLN A 3 -37.34 14.90 5.44
N VAL A 4 -37.85 14.15 4.44
CA VAL A 4 -37.04 13.59 3.35
C VAL A 4 -36.47 14.80 2.61
N ALA A 5 -35.19 15.11 2.84
CA ALA A 5 -34.47 16.09 2.05
C ALA A 5 -34.53 15.60 0.60
N SER A 6 -35.09 16.43 -0.29
CA SER A 6 -35.12 16.20 -1.73
C SER A 6 -33.69 15.92 -2.20
N GLU A 7 -33.39 14.68 -2.61
CA GLU A 7 -32.06 14.30 -3.06
C GLU A 7 -31.71 15.11 -4.31
N ALA A 8 -30.65 15.91 -4.23
CA ALA A 8 -30.12 16.63 -5.38
C ALA A 8 -29.80 15.65 -6.53
N PRO A 9 -30.08 16.03 -7.80
CA PRO A 9 -29.75 15.14 -8.92
C PRO A 9 -28.28 14.82 -8.95
N PRO A 10 -27.88 13.59 -9.36
CA PRO A 10 -26.50 13.19 -9.38
C PRO A 10 -25.68 14.05 -10.35
N LEU A 11 -24.48 14.43 -9.91
CA LEU A 11 -23.48 15.12 -10.73
C LEU A 11 -22.91 14.22 -11.83
N LEU A 12 -22.64 12.95 -11.48
CA LEU A 12 -22.20 11.90 -12.38
C LEU A 12 -23.17 10.73 -12.29
N ARG A 13 -23.57 10.17 -13.44
CA ARG A 13 -24.37 8.95 -13.52
C ARG A 13 -23.81 8.03 -14.59
N VAL A 14 -23.49 6.81 -14.19
CA VAL A 14 -23.03 5.71 -15.04
C VAL A 14 -24.15 4.66 -15.06
N VAL A 15 -24.55 4.22 -16.26
CA VAL A 15 -25.69 3.31 -16.45
C VAL A 15 -25.25 2.11 -17.29
N GLY A 16 -25.34 0.91 -16.73
CA GLY A 16 -25.10 -0.36 -17.42
C GLY A 16 -23.72 -0.47 -18.08
N LEU A 17 -22.70 0.18 -17.53
CA LEU A 17 -21.39 0.30 -18.16
C LEU A 17 -20.68 -1.04 -18.25
N THR A 18 -20.35 -1.46 -19.49
CA THR A 18 -19.65 -2.71 -19.75
C THR A 18 -18.37 -2.44 -20.53
N LYS A 19 -17.27 -3.08 -20.11
CA LYS A 19 -16.00 -3.06 -20.85
C LYS A 19 -15.41 -4.45 -20.98
N ARG A 20 -15.27 -4.88 -22.24
CA ARG A 20 -14.65 -6.17 -22.59
C ARG A 20 -13.28 -5.96 -23.22
N TYR A 21 -12.32 -6.73 -22.80
CA TYR A 21 -11.01 -6.90 -23.44
C TYR A 21 -10.87 -8.35 -23.93
N PRO A 22 -9.94 -8.65 -24.83
CA PRO A 22 -9.71 -10.03 -25.27
C PRO A 22 -9.51 -10.97 -24.09
N GLY A 23 -10.45 -11.89 -23.89
CA GLY A 23 -10.41 -12.89 -22.81
C GLY A 23 -10.87 -12.44 -21.43
N VAL A 24 -11.23 -11.13 -21.21
CA VAL A 24 -11.64 -10.64 -19.89
C VAL A 24 -12.76 -9.59 -20.00
N THR A 25 -13.80 -9.74 -19.20
CA THR A 25 -14.79 -8.68 -18.99
C THR A 25 -14.38 -7.89 -17.75
N ALA A 26 -13.88 -6.68 -17.94
CA ALA A 26 -13.38 -5.83 -16.85
C ALA A 26 -14.49 -5.05 -16.12
N LEU A 27 -15.59 -4.73 -16.81
CA LEU A 27 -16.82 -4.19 -16.25
C LEU A 27 -18.00 -4.93 -16.88
N ASP A 28 -18.98 -5.32 -16.06
CA ASP A 28 -20.15 -6.09 -16.47
C ASP A 28 -21.42 -5.41 -15.95
N SER A 29 -22.03 -4.57 -16.78
CA SER A 29 -23.28 -3.83 -16.51
C SER A 29 -23.23 -3.03 -15.19
N VAL A 30 -22.20 -2.19 -15.02
CA VAL A 30 -21.96 -1.44 -13.79
C VAL A 30 -22.78 -0.16 -13.77
N ASP A 31 -23.46 0.09 -12.65
CA ASP A 31 -24.08 1.36 -12.31
C ASP A 31 -23.26 2.06 -11.22
N PHE A 32 -23.09 3.38 -11.37
CA PHE A 32 -22.40 4.22 -10.39
C PHE A 32 -22.90 5.65 -10.45
N GLU A 33 -22.95 6.37 -9.32
CA GLU A 33 -23.39 7.75 -9.26
C GLU A 33 -22.62 8.55 -8.21
N VAL A 34 -22.43 9.84 -8.44
CA VAL A 34 -21.83 10.79 -7.50
C VAL A 34 -22.69 12.04 -7.44
N ARG A 35 -22.90 12.61 -6.27
CA ARG A 35 -23.64 13.86 -6.04
C ARG A 35 -22.70 15.07 -5.96
N PRO A 36 -23.19 16.29 -6.19
CA PRO A 36 -22.39 17.49 -5.94
C PRO A 36 -21.99 17.60 -4.46
N GLY A 37 -20.73 17.94 -4.21
CA GLY A 37 -20.21 18.10 -2.84
C GLY A 37 -20.11 16.80 -2.03
N GLU A 38 -20.20 15.63 -2.67
CA GLU A 38 -20.09 14.32 -2.05
C GLU A 38 -18.68 13.76 -2.22
N VAL A 39 -18.15 13.14 -1.17
CA VAL A 39 -17.03 12.20 -1.27
C VAL A 39 -17.60 10.80 -1.43
N HIS A 40 -17.55 10.26 -2.63
CA HIS A 40 -17.99 8.89 -2.90
C HIS A 40 -16.78 7.95 -2.98
N ALA A 41 -16.64 7.05 -2.00
CA ALA A 41 -15.56 6.07 -2.00
C ALA A 41 -15.87 4.92 -2.96
N LEU A 42 -14.89 4.54 -3.77
CA LEU A 42 -14.94 3.36 -4.63
C LEU A 42 -13.96 2.31 -4.14
N LEU A 43 -14.49 1.24 -3.55
CA LEU A 43 -13.73 0.13 -3.00
C LEU A 43 -13.74 -1.09 -3.94
N GLY A 44 -12.80 -1.99 -3.73
CA GLY A 44 -12.70 -3.27 -4.43
C GLY A 44 -11.27 -3.74 -4.54
N GLN A 45 -11.07 -5.03 -4.77
CA GLN A 45 -9.74 -5.62 -4.95
C GLN A 45 -9.06 -5.13 -6.24
N ASN A 46 -7.75 -5.42 -6.36
CA ASN A 46 -7.03 -5.22 -7.62
C ASN A 46 -7.65 -6.10 -8.70
N GLY A 47 -7.94 -5.50 -9.86
CA GLY A 47 -8.66 -6.20 -10.93
C GLY A 47 -10.19 -6.16 -10.84
N ALA A 48 -10.76 -5.57 -9.78
CA ALA A 48 -12.22 -5.46 -9.63
C ALA A 48 -12.92 -4.53 -10.66
N GLY A 49 -12.13 -3.80 -11.48
CA GLY A 49 -12.67 -2.91 -12.51
C GLY A 49 -12.61 -1.42 -12.17
N LYS A 50 -12.15 -1.01 -10.98
CA LYS A 50 -12.09 0.40 -10.54
C LYS A 50 -11.38 1.32 -11.53
N SER A 51 -10.13 1.02 -11.86
CA SER A 51 -9.34 1.82 -12.81
C SER A 51 -9.91 1.78 -14.22
N THR A 52 -10.66 0.72 -14.60
CA THR A 52 -11.36 0.66 -15.88
C THR A 52 -12.54 1.62 -15.88
N LEU A 53 -13.33 1.67 -14.79
CA LEU A 53 -14.41 2.65 -14.64
C LEU A 53 -13.88 4.08 -14.75
N ILE A 54 -12.81 4.42 -14.02
CA ILE A 54 -12.20 5.75 -14.06
C ILE A 54 -11.76 6.12 -15.48
N LYS A 55 -11.08 5.21 -16.17
CA LYS A 55 -10.63 5.43 -17.54
C LYS A 55 -11.81 5.62 -18.53
N CYS A 56 -12.97 5.02 -18.28
CA CYS A 56 -14.19 5.28 -19.04
C CYS A 56 -14.73 6.67 -18.72
N ILE A 57 -14.87 7.04 -17.44
CA ILE A 57 -15.39 8.35 -17.00
C ILE A 57 -14.48 9.48 -17.49
N SER A 58 -13.16 9.33 -17.39
CA SER A 58 -12.19 10.32 -17.88
C SER A 58 -12.06 10.37 -19.40
N GLY A 59 -12.80 9.50 -20.12
CA GLY A 59 -12.73 9.43 -21.59
C GLY A 59 -11.41 8.86 -22.14
N PHE A 60 -10.60 8.20 -21.32
CA PHE A 60 -9.35 7.57 -21.76
C PHE A 60 -9.59 6.29 -22.57
N ILE A 61 -10.67 5.55 -22.24
CA ILE A 61 -11.10 4.36 -22.98
C ILE A 61 -12.59 4.43 -23.30
N THR A 62 -12.97 3.87 -24.45
CA THR A 62 -14.36 3.74 -24.85
C THR A 62 -14.97 2.50 -24.19
N PRO A 63 -16.11 2.60 -23.49
CA PRO A 63 -16.84 1.43 -23.01
C PRO A 63 -17.34 0.57 -24.19
N SER A 64 -17.63 -0.70 -23.92
CA SER A 64 -18.22 -1.60 -24.91
C SER A 64 -19.74 -1.43 -25.00
N GLU A 65 -20.40 -1.14 -23.88
CA GLU A 65 -21.85 -0.90 -23.75
C GLU A 65 -22.09 0.05 -22.55
N GLY A 66 -23.29 0.64 -22.47
CA GLY A 66 -23.69 1.54 -21.42
C GLY A 66 -23.33 3.00 -21.69
N GLU A 67 -23.77 3.88 -20.80
CA GLU A 67 -23.71 5.33 -20.98
C GLU A 67 -23.20 6.03 -19.71
N ILE A 68 -22.54 7.18 -19.90
CA ILE A 68 -22.06 8.04 -18.81
C ILE A 68 -22.65 9.43 -19.03
N TYR A 69 -23.24 9.99 -17.98
CA TYR A 69 -23.83 11.33 -17.97
C TYR A 69 -23.14 12.18 -16.90
N PHE A 70 -22.86 13.44 -17.26
CA PHE A 70 -22.38 14.46 -16.33
C PHE A 70 -23.37 15.60 -16.23
N GLY A 71 -24.12 15.67 -15.13
CA GLY A 71 -25.40 16.37 -15.10
C GLY A 71 -26.37 15.68 -16.04
N ASP A 72 -26.96 16.49 -16.94
CA ASP A 72 -27.88 16.00 -17.98
C ASP A 72 -27.16 15.68 -19.30
N ASP A 73 -25.89 16.05 -19.43
CA ASP A 73 -25.14 15.91 -20.68
C ASP A 73 -24.41 14.56 -20.76
N PRO A 74 -24.45 13.86 -21.90
CA PRO A 74 -23.66 12.64 -22.09
C PRO A 74 -22.17 12.98 -22.16
N VAL A 75 -21.36 12.16 -21.52
CA VAL A 75 -19.88 12.22 -21.63
C VAL A 75 -19.45 11.48 -22.91
N PRO A 76 -18.84 12.17 -23.89
CA PRO A 76 -18.40 11.54 -25.13
C PRO A 76 -17.37 10.44 -24.87
N PRO A 77 -17.62 9.19 -25.24
CA PRO A 77 -16.73 8.09 -24.95
C PRO A 77 -15.40 8.21 -25.73
N GLY A 78 -14.29 7.87 -25.10
CA GLY A 78 -12.97 7.90 -25.72
C GLY A 78 -12.44 9.31 -26.02
N ASN A 79 -12.93 10.34 -25.34
CA ASN A 79 -12.53 11.72 -25.53
C ASN A 79 -12.18 12.40 -24.19
N THR A 80 -10.90 12.36 -23.82
CA THR A 80 -10.42 12.94 -22.56
C THR A 80 -10.57 14.46 -22.49
N MET A 81 -10.44 15.16 -23.63
CA MET A 81 -10.60 16.61 -23.68
C MET A 81 -12.06 17.02 -23.44
N ALA A 82 -13.03 16.24 -23.94
CA ALA A 82 -14.44 16.48 -23.66
C ALA A 82 -14.79 16.29 -22.19
N SER A 83 -14.34 15.19 -21.57
CA SER A 83 -14.52 14.95 -20.13
C SER A 83 -13.91 16.08 -19.29
N LEU A 84 -12.70 16.51 -19.62
CA LEU A 84 -12.01 17.59 -18.95
C LEU A 84 -12.74 18.96 -19.13
N SER A 85 -13.26 19.23 -20.33
CA SER A 85 -14.01 20.46 -20.59
C SER A 85 -15.38 20.53 -19.87
N GLN A 86 -15.99 19.36 -19.59
CA GLN A 86 -17.18 19.24 -18.74
C GLN A 86 -16.86 19.42 -17.23
N GLY A 87 -15.59 19.43 -16.84
CA GLY A 87 -15.15 19.61 -15.46
C GLY A 87 -14.86 18.30 -14.72
N ILE A 88 -14.54 17.22 -15.43
CA ILE A 88 -14.09 15.94 -14.85
C ILE A 88 -12.56 15.90 -14.90
N ALA A 89 -11.89 15.84 -13.75
CA ALA A 89 -10.44 15.67 -13.67
C ALA A 89 -10.07 14.42 -12.87
N THR A 90 -8.94 13.82 -13.22
CA THR A 90 -8.43 12.62 -12.57
C THR A 90 -7.00 12.84 -12.08
N ILE A 91 -6.74 12.49 -10.84
CA ILE A 91 -5.41 12.37 -10.25
C ILE A 91 -5.13 10.88 -10.14
N TYR A 92 -4.12 10.42 -10.84
CA TYR A 92 -3.71 9.01 -10.85
C TYR A 92 -2.76 8.71 -9.68
N GLN A 93 -2.60 7.44 -9.35
CA GLN A 93 -1.72 6.94 -8.29
C GLN A 93 -0.26 7.39 -8.47
N GLU A 94 0.24 7.38 -9.71
CA GLU A 94 1.51 8.03 -10.07
C GLU A 94 1.19 9.46 -10.51
N LEU A 95 1.77 10.44 -9.81
CA LEU A 95 1.49 11.86 -10.10
C LEU A 95 2.02 12.25 -11.47
N ASP A 96 1.14 12.76 -12.32
CA ASP A 96 1.46 13.29 -13.66
C ASP A 96 2.15 14.67 -13.59
N LEU A 97 3.15 14.82 -12.73
CA LEU A 97 3.93 16.05 -12.59
C LEU A 97 5.27 15.90 -13.31
N VAL A 98 5.70 16.97 -13.94
CA VAL A 98 7.05 17.06 -14.53
C VAL A 98 7.98 17.61 -13.45
N GLU A 99 8.81 16.75 -12.87
CA GLU A 99 9.60 17.05 -11.68
C GLU A 99 10.58 18.21 -11.89
N GLU A 100 11.15 18.35 -13.09
CA GLU A 100 12.09 19.40 -13.46
C GLU A 100 11.45 20.77 -13.65
N LEU A 101 10.13 20.83 -13.80
CA LEU A 101 9.40 22.09 -13.95
C LEU A 101 9.01 22.70 -12.60
N THR A 102 8.72 24.01 -12.64
CA THR A 102 8.21 24.72 -11.46
C THR A 102 6.76 24.32 -11.15
N VAL A 103 6.32 24.59 -9.92
CA VAL A 103 4.92 24.44 -9.49
C VAL A 103 3.97 25.16 -10.45
N GLU A 104 4.23 26.45 -10.74
CA GLU A 104 3.44 27.25 -11.70
C GLU A 104 3.38 26.57 -13.07
N ALA A 105 4.52 26.15 -13.61
CA ALA A 105 4.57 25.51 -14.92
C ALA A 105 3.81 24.18 -14.95
N ASN A 106 3.84 23.39 -13.87
CA ASN A 106 3.03 22.16 -13.74
C ASN A 106 1.54 22.46 -13.67
N VAL A 107 1.12 23.44 -12.87
CA VAL A 107 -0.30 23.82 -12.71
C VAL A 107 -0.93 24.21 -14.05
N TRP A 108 -0.21 24.95 -14.88
CA TRP A 108 -0.74 25.48 -16.14
C TRP A 108 -0.35 24.66 -17.38
N LEU A 109 0.33 23.55 -17.23
CA LEU A 109 0.80 22.73 -18.35
C LEU A 109 -0.35 22.29 -19.27
N GLY A 110 -0.23 22.68 -20.57
CA GLY A 110 -1.20 22.35 -21.61
C GLY A 110 -2.44 23.25 -21.67
N HIS A 111 -2.50 24.33 -20.84
CA HIS A 111 -3.53 25.37 -20.90
C HIS A 111 -3.00 26.73 -20.42
N GLU A 112 -1.75 27.00 -20.77
CA GLU A 112 -1.03 28.19 -20.37
C GLU A 112 -1.77 29.47 -20.77
N SER A 113 -1.78 30.46 -19.86
CA SER A 113 -2.30 31.80 -20.16
C SER A 113 -1.37 32.51 -21.14
N LYS A 114 -1.93 33.16 -22.14
CA LYS A 114 -1.19 33.88 -23.20
C LYS A 114 -1.57 35.35 -23.27
N ASN A 115 -0.56 36.18 -23.46
CA ASN A 115 -0.74 37.58 -23.81
C ASN A 115 -0.14 37.78 -25.21
N GLY A 116 -1.03 37.74 -26.24
CA GLY A 116 -0.60 37.62 -27.63
C GLY A 116 0.17 36.33 -27.91
N PRO A 117 1.35 36.39 -28.53
CA PRO A 117 2.15 35.21 -28.83
C PRO A 117 2.99 34.71 -27.64
N MET A 118 3.04 35.44 -26.52
CA MET A 118 3.88 35.13 -25.35
C MET A 118 3.06 34.55 -24.21
N LEU A 119 3.72 33.74 -23.35
CA LEU A 119 3.14 33.26 -22.11
C LEU A 119 2.97 34.42 -21.12
N ASP A 120 1.78 34.51 -20.53
CA ASP A 120 1.50 35.47 -19.44
C ASP A 120 1.87 34.84 -18.08
N ARG A 121 3.15 34.85 -17.77
CA ARG A 121 3.67 34.29 -16.53
C ARG A 121 3.17 35.03 -15.29
N SER A 122 2.91 36.34 -15.39
CA SER A 122 2.42 37.13 -14.25
C SER A 122 1.01 36.68 -13.83
N THR A 123 0.13 36.50 -14.79
CA THR A 123 -1.23 35.98 -14.56
C THR A 123 -1.20 34.53 -14.06
N MET A 124 -0.37 33.67 -14.66
CA MET A 124 -0.23 32.28 -14.22
C MET A 124 0.26 32.21 -12.76
N LYS A 125 1.29 32.97 -12.41
CA LYS A 125 1.80 33.01 -11.04
C LYS A 125 0.75 33.51 -10.04
N ALA A 126 0.07 34.60 -10.33
CA ALA A 126 -0.97 35.16 -9.46
C ALA A 126 -2.11 34.15 -9.21
N ARG A 127 -2.61 33.51 -10.29
CA ARG A 127 -3.65 32.48 -10.17
C ARG A 127 -3.17 31.23 -9.48
N THR A 128 -1.89 30.83 -9.61
CA THR A 128 -1.32 29.71 -8.86
C THR A 128 -1.34 30.01 -7.36
N ILE A 129 -0.94 31.22 -6.96
CA ILE A 129 -1.01 31.65 -5.55
C ILE A 129 -2.46 31.56 -5.04
N GLU A 130 -3.41 32.10 -5.78
CA GLU A 130 -4.84 32.02 -5.41
C GLU A 130 -5.33 30.59 -5.23
N LEU A 131 -4.96 29.67 -6.14
CA LEU A 131 -5.32 28.26 -6.04
C LEU A 131 -4.69 27.60 -4.78
N LEU A 132 -3.42 27.89 -4.50
CA LEU A 132 -2.73 27.35 -3.32
C LEU A 132 -3.31 27.92 -2.02
N GLU A 133 -3.72 29.18 -1.99
CA GLU A 133 -4.43 29.80 -0.85
C GLU A 133 -5.80 29.13 -0.63
N ARG A 134 -6.58 28.87 -1.70
CA ARG A 134 -7.86 28.12 -1.61
C ARG A 134 -7.66 26.72 -1.04
N LEU A 135 -6.54 26.09 -1.33
CA LEU A 135 -6.18 24.79 -0.78
C LEU A 135 -5.60 24.87 0.65
N ASN A 136 -5.43 26.12 1.20
CA ASN A 136 -4.78 26.41 2.49
C ASN A 136 -3.27 26.03 2.54
N HIS A 137 -2.61 26.19 1.40
CA HIS A 137 -1.17 25.94 1.26
C HIS A 137 -0.43 27.17 0.67
N PRO A 138 -0.58 28.37 1.27
CA PRO A 138 0.00 29.60 0.73
C PRO A 138 1.54 29.62 0.79
N LEU A 139 2.16 28.71 1.55
CA LEU A 139 3.61 28.65 1.71
C LEU A 139 4.34 27.92 0.56
N ILE A 140 3.60 27.29 -0.36
CA ILE A 140 4.21 26.64 -1.53
C ILE A 140 4.64 27.74 -2.49
N ASP A 141 5.95 27.83 -2.77
CA ASP A 141 6.48 28.78 -3.76
C ASP A 141 6.12 28.31 -5.19
N PRO A 142 5.39 29.12 -5.97
CA PRO A 142 5.09 28.80 -7.38
C PRO A 142 6.35 28.64 -8.25
N GLY A 143 7.49 29.23 -7.84
CA GLY A 143 8.77 29.13 -8.53
C GLY A 143 9.61 27.92 -8.13
N ALA A 144 9.26 27.20 -7.08
CA ALA A 144 9.98 25.99 -6.66
C ALA A 144 9.85 24.87 -7.71
N ARG A 145 10.91 24.09 -7.91
CA ARG A 145 10.86 22.88 -8.74
C ARG A 145 10.15 21.77 -8.00
N VAL A 146 9.33 20.99 -8.70
CA VAL A 146 8.53 19.92 -8.11
C VAL A 146 9.40 18.83 -7.49
N GLU A 147 10.56 18.51 -8.07
CA GLU A 147 11.52 17.54 -7.53
C GLU A 147 12.02 17.86 -6.09
N THR A 148 11.94 19.13 -5.69
CA THR A 148 12.39 19.58 -4.36
C THR A 148 11.30 19.51 -3.28
N LEU A 149 10.08 19.16 -3.65
CA LEU A 149 8.92 19.15 -2.77
C LEU A 149 8.71 17.76 -2.16
N SER A 150 8.13 17.73 -0.95
CA SER A 150 7.71 16.48 -0.33
C SER A 150 6.57 15.82 -1.14
N PRO A 151 6.38 14.49 -1.04
CA PRO A 151 5.29 13.80 -1.72
C PRO A 151 3.91 14.41 -1.45
N ALA A 152 3.63 14.79 -0.20
CA ALA A 152 2.40 15.48 0.17
C ALA A 152 2.23 16.82 -0.55
N THR A 153 3.30 17.60 -0.64
CA THR A 153 3.28 18.89 -1.35
C THR A 153 3.09 18.68 -2.85
N GLN A 154 3.71 17.66 -3.44
CA GLN A 154 3.49 17.29 -4.84
C GLN A 154 2.02 16.90 -5.09
N GLN A 155 1.38 16.20 -4.15
CA GLN A 155 -0.05 15.89 -4.21
C GLN A 155 -0.91 17.15 -4.24
N ILE A 156 -0.59 18.16 -3.42
CA ILE A 156 -1.29 19.46 -3.42
C ILE A 156 -1.12 20.19 -4.77
N VAL A 157 0.08 20.15 -5.34
CA VAL A 157 0.33 20.71 -6.69
C VAL A 157 -0.50 20.01 -7.77
N SER A 158 -0.64 18.69 -7.71
CA SER A 158 -1.48 17.91 -8.62
C SER A 158 -2.96 18.29 -8.48
N ILE A 159 -3.45 18.50 -7.26
CA ILE A 159 -4.82 18.99 -7.01
C ILE A 159 -4.97 20.43 -7.56
N ALA A 160 -4.01 21.32 -7.31
CA ALA A 160 -4.04 22.68 -7.85
C ALA A 160 -4.07 22.69 -9.38
N ARG A 161 -3.30 21.80 -10.04
CA ARG A 161 -3.35 21.60 -11.50
C ARG A 161 -4.72 21.14 -11.97
N ALA A 162 -5.36 20.20 -11.28
CA ALA A 162 -6.72 19.79 -11.60
C ALA A 162 -7.70 20.97 -11.50
N LEU A 163 -7.67 21.71 -10.38
CA LEU A 163 -8.58 22.81 -10.11
C LEU A 163 -8.39 24.04 -11.02
N SER A 164 -7.21 24.19 -11.66
CA SER A 164 -6.99 25.29 -12.62
C SER A 164 -7.94 25.26 -13.82
N ARG A 165 -8.69 24.15 -14.02
CA ARG A 165 -9.61 23.90 -15.14
C ARG A 165 -11.10 23.89 -14.77
N ASN A 166 -11.52 24.58 -13.70
CA ASN A 166 -12.92 24.66 -13.26
C ASN A 166 -13.55 23.27 -13.01
N VAL A 167 -12.87 22.43 -12.29
CA VAL A 167 -13.30 21.05 -11.99
C VAL A 167 -14.55 21.05 -11.11
N ARG A 168 -15.51 20.23 -11.47
CA ARG A 168 -16.74 19.92 -10.73
C ARG A 168 -16.73 18.50 -10.15
N LEU A 169 -15.99 17.58 -10.77
CA LEU A 169 -15.76 16.21 -10.31
C LEU A 169 -14.27 15.91 -10.31
N LEU A 170 -13.74 15.58 -9.15
CA LEU A 170 -12.34 15.18 -8.98
C LEU A 170 -12.26 13.67 -8.67
N ILE A 171 -11.54 12.93 -9.48
CA ILE A 171 -11.27 11.51 -9.26
C ILE A 171 -9.86 11.38 -8.68
N MET A 172 -9.72 10.70 -7.55
CA MET A 172 -8.46 10.48 -6.85
C MET A 172 -8.21 8.97 -6.72
N ASP A 173 -7.21 8.47 -7.45
CA ASP A 173 -6.86 7.05 -7.47
C ASP A 173 -5.70 6.77 -6.50
N GLU A 174 -6.01 6.19 -5.34
CA GLU A 174 -5.08 5.89 -4.22
C GLU A 174 -4.20 7.07 -3.80
N PRO A 175 -4.77 8.25 -3.49
CA PRO A 175 -4.00 9.47 -3.30
C PRO A 175 -3.12 9.47 -2.03
N SER A 176 -3.34 8.54 -1.11
CA SER A 176 -2.64 8.39 0.18
C SER A 176 -1.54 7.33 0.17
N ALA A 177 -1.30 6.65 -0.98
CA ALA A 177 -0.43 5.48 -1.03
C ALA A 177 1.02 5.71 -0.56
N VAL A 178 1.53 6.93 -0.66
CA VAL A 178 2.90 7.32 -0.30
C VAL A 178 2.97 8.34 0.85
N LEU A 179 1.83 8.66 1.47
CA LEU A 179 1.69 9.67 2.51
C LEU A 179 1.74 9.05 3.91
N ASP A 180 2.32 9.78 4.86
CA ASP A 180 2.20 9.46 6.28
C ASP A 180 0.86 9.93 6.87
N ASP A 181 0.56 9.56 8.12
CA ASP A 181 -0.73 9.87 8.76
C ASP A 181 -0.98 11.38 8.90
N LYS A 182 0.06 12.19 9.11
CA LYS A 182 -0.08 13.66 9.19
C LYS A 182 -0.35 14.25 7.82
N GLU A 183 0.30 13.73 6.80
CA GLU A 183 0.09 14.14 5.41
C GLU A 183 -1.29 13.74 4.90
N ILE A 184 -1.83 12.60 5.34
CA ILE A 184 -3.21 12.17 5.07
C ILE A 184 -4.22 13.15 5.68
N GLU A 185 -4.00 13.64 6.90
CA GLU A 185 -4.86 14.67 7.50
C GLU A 185 -4.89 15.96 6.68
N VAL A 186 -3.74 16.38 6.18
CA VAL A 186 -3.64 17.54 5.29
C VAL A 186 -4.46 17.31 4.02
N LEU A 187 -4.30 16.15 3.38
CA LEU A 187 -5.09 15.76 2.19
C LEU A 187 -6.60 15.77 2.47
N PHE A 188 -7.04 15.19 3.59
CA PHE A 188 -8.45 15.19 4.00
C PHE A 188 -9.00 16.60 4.21
N GLY A 189 -8.20 17.49 4.81
CA GLY A 189 -8.54 18.90 4.94
C GLY A 189 -8.77 19.58 3.59
N VAL A 190 -7.98 19.25 2.57
CA VAL A 190 -8.17 19.74 1.20
C VAL A 190 -9.43 19.17 0.57
N VAL A 191 -9.65 17.87 0.65
CA VAL A 191 -10.84 17.20 0.09
C VAL A 191 -12.12 17.78 0.69
N ARG A 192 -12.20 17.99 2.00
CA ARG A 192 -13.38 18.59 2.67
C ARG A 192 -13.68 20.00 2.12
N ARG A 193 -12.67 20.86 1.94
CA ARG A 193 -12.88 22.19 1.35
C ARG A 193 -13.40 22.13 -0.08
N LEU A 194 -12.95 21.16 -0.88
CA LEU A 194 -13.43 20.96 -2.22
C LEU A 194 -14.91 20.56 -2.24
N THR A 195 -15.31 19.66 -1.36
CA THR A 195 -16.72 19.24 -1.26
C THR A 195 -17.62 20.35 -0.70
N GLU A 196 -17.15 21.13 0.27
CA GLU A 196 -17.84 22.35 0.74
C GLU A 196 -18.04 23.38 -0.37
N ALA A 197 -17.11 23.44 -1.33
CA ALA A 197 -17.25 24.28 -2.53
C ALA A 197 -18.12 23.64 -3.63
N GLY A 198 -18.75 22.48 -3.39
CA GLY A 198 -19.65 21.79 -4.30
C GLY A 198 -18.96 20.86 -5.30
N VAL A 199 -17.65 20.63 -5.20
CA VAL A 199 -16.94 19.66 -6.04
C VAL A 199 -17.27 18.24 -5.57
N GLY A 200 -17.76 17.37 -6.48
CA GLY A 200 -17.89 15.94 -6.19
C GLY A 200 -16.52 15.28 -6.23
N VAL A 201 -16.28 14.32 -5.34
CA VAL A 201 -15.01 13.58 -5.27
C VAL A 201 -15.26 12.08 -5.36
N ILE A 202 -14.60 11.40 -6.29
CA ILE A 202 -14.48 9.94 -6.28
C ILE A 202 -13.14 9.61 -5.60
N TYR A 203 -13.21 9.00 -4.43
CA TYR A 203 -12.03 8.63 -3.63
C TYR A 203 -11.80 7.13 -3.70
N ILE A 204 -10.71 6.70 -4.31
CA ILE A 204 -10.36 5.29 -4.40
C ILE A 204 -9.27 5.00 -3.39
N SER A 205 -9.58 4.09 -2.49
CA SER A 205 -8.63 3.58 -1.51
C SER A 205 -8.91 2.10 -1.25
N HIS A 206 -7.92 1.38 -0.79
CA HIS A 206 -8.07 0.05 -0.23
C HIS A 206 -7.99 0.08 1.32
N ARG A 207 -7.78 1.26 1.92
CA ARG A 207 -7.72 1.49 3.37
C ARG A 207 -9.10 1.88 3.88
N LEU A 208 -9.77 0.95 4.57
CA LEU A 208 -11.13 1.17 5.08
C LEU A 208 -11.20 2.29 6.11
N GLU A 209 -10.14 2.46 6.91
CA GLU A 209 -10.02 3.54 7.90
C GLU A 209 -10.06 4.93 7.27
N GLU A 210 -9.41 5.11 6.12
CA GLU A 210 -9.48 6.37 5.36
C GLU A 210 -10.90 6.63 4.87
N VAL A 211 -11.53 5.59 4.32
CA VAL A 211 -12.90 5.68 3.78
C VAL A 211 -13.89 6.06 4.87
N ALA A 212 -13.85 5.42 6.03
CA ALA A 212 -14.71 5.74 7.17
C ALA A 212 -14.56 7.19 7.67
N ARG A 213 -13.39 7.83 7.43
CA ARG A 213 -13.08 9.19 7.90
C ARG A 213 -13.42 10.30 6.91
N ILE A 214 -13.39 10.01 5.60
CA ILE A 214 -13.51 11.04 4.57
C ILE A 214 -14.74 10.87 3.68
N ALA A 215 -15.25 9.66 3.48
CA ALA A 215 -16.34 9.41 2.56
C ALA A 215 -17.72 9.72 3.17
N ASP A 216 -18.67 10.06 2.32
CA ASP A 216 -20.09 10.14 2.66
C ASP A 216 -20.81 8.85 2.29
N ARG A 217 -20.45 8.28 1.12
CA ARG A 217 -21.02 7.03 0.59
C ARG A 217 -19.92 6.13 0.03
N VAL A 218 -20.22 4.84 -0.01
CA VAL A 218 -19.31 3.80 -0.47
C VAL A 218 -19.99 2.93 -1.53
N THR A 219 -19.27 2.64 -2.59
CA THR A 219 -19.61 1.60 -3.56
C THR A 219 -18.51 0.58 -3.64
N VAL A 220 -18.85 -0.70 -3.61
CA VAL A 220 -17.89 -1.81 -3.66
C VAL A 220 -17.99 -2.54 -5.00
N PHE A 221 -16.84 -2.67 -5.67
CA PHE A 221 -16.69 -3.47 -6.89
C PHE A 221 -16.03 -4.80 -6.61
N LYS A 222 -16.54 -5.84 -7.27
CA LYS A 222 -15.93 -7.17 -7.26
C LYS A 222 -16.15 -7.85 -8.62
N ASP A 223 -15.06 -8.40 -9.20
CA ASP A 223 -15.07 -9.15 -10.46
C ASP A 223 -15.82 -8.42 -11.60
N GLY A 224 -15.59 -7.10 -11.69
CA GLY A 224 -16.21 -6.25 -12.71
C GLY A 224 -17.66 -5.86 -12.45
N LYS A 225 -18.23 -6.16 -11.29
CA LYS A 225 -19.63 -5.88 -10.91
C LYS A 225 -19.72 -5.00 -9.66
N THR A 226 -20.82 -4.26 -9.57
CA THR A 226 -21.18 -3.54 -8.33
C THR A 226 -21.85 -4.54 -7.38
N VAL A 227 -21.25 -4.79 -6.21
CA VAL A 227 -21.77 -5.71 -5.18
C VAL A 227 -22.41 -4.98 -4.00
N LEU A 228 -22.01 -3.74 -3.74
CA LEU A 228 -22.63 -2.83 -2.79
C LEU A 228 -22.69 -1.44 -3.43
N LYS A 229 -23.88 -0.82 -3.49
CA LYS A 229 -24.07 0.44 -4.21
C LYS A 229 -24.44 1.56 -3.25
N GLY A 230 -23.58 2.57 -3.13
CA GLY A 230 -23.87 3.83 -2.43
C GLY A 230 -24.30 3.66 -0.98
N ALA A 231 -23.73 2.70 -0.27
CA ALA A 231 -23.95 2.52 1.15
C ALA A 231 -23.37 3.70 1.96
N PRO A 232 -23.90 4.01 3.15
CA PRO A 232 -23.29 5.00 4.03
C PRO A 232 -21.84 4.65 4.37
N ALA A 233 -20.98 5.65 4.59
CA ALA A 233 -19.56 5.42 4.88
C ALA A 233 -19.32 4.79 6.27
N ASP A 234 -20.29 4.90 7.18
CA ASP A 234 -20.30 4.24 8.49
C ASP A 234 -20.79 2.78 8.47
N THR A 235 -20.96 2.20 7.26
CA THR A 235 -21.23 0.77 7.09
C THR A 235 -20.15 -0.05 7.77
N ASP A 236 -20.58 -1.12 8.48
CA ASP A 236 -19.69 -2.02 9.21
C ASP A 236 -18.49 -2.44 8.34
N PRO A 237 -17.24 -2.18 8.79
CA PRO A 237 -16.04 -2.61 8.07
C PRO A 237 -16.06 -4.08 7.65
N ASP A 238 -16.61 -4.96 8.47
CA ASP A 238 -16.76 -6.39 8.16
C ASP A 238 -17.70 -6.64 6.97
N GLU A 239 -18.73 -5.81 6.80
CA GLU A 239 -19.64 -5.88 5.65
C GLU A 239 -18.92 -5.42 4.38
N LEU A 240 -18.17 -4.32 4.45
CA LEU A 240 -17.36 -3.83 3.34
C LEU A 240 -16.32 -4.86 2.89
N VAL A 241 -15.60 -5.48 3.85
CA VAL A 241 -14.64 -6.55 3.55
C VAL A 241 -15.32 -7.77 2.95
N ARG A 242 -16.49 -8.18 3.47
CA ARG A 242 -17.27 -9.27 2.85
C ARG A 242 -17.68 -8.96 1.41
N ALA A 243 -18.11 -7.74 1.15
CA ALA A 243 -18.44 -7.31 -0.19
C ALA A 243 -17.23 -7.32 -1.11
N MET A 244 -16.06 -6.88 -0.63
CA MET A 244 -14.81 -6.85 -1.41
C MET A 244 -14.23 -8.24 -1.67
N VAL A 245 -14.12 -9.07 -0.62
CA VAL A 245 -13.37 -10.35 -0.64
C VAL A 245 -14.31 -11.55 -0.79
N GLY A 246 -15.54 -11.45 -0.27
CA GLY A 246 -16.49 -12.56 -0.17
C GLY A 246 -16.31 -13.42 1.08
N ARG A 247 -15.46 -13.01 2.03
CA ARG A 247 -15.19 -13.70 3.30
C ARG A 247 -15.15 -12.69 4.44
N ARG A 248 -15.36 -13.15 5.68
CA ARG A 248 -15.25 -12.34 6.89
C ARG A 248 -13.79 -12.07 7.25
N LEU A 249 -13.50 -10.95 7.91
CA LEU A 249 -12.17 -10.60 8.45
C LEU A 249 -11.65 -11.65 9.44
N ASP A 250 -12.51 -12.20 10.30
CA ASP A 250 -12.20 -13.25 11.25
C ASP A 250 -11.68 -14.55 10.60
N ARG A 251 -11.89 -14.74 9.28
CA ARG A 251 -11.39 -15.85 8.48
C ARG A 251 -10.23 -15.48 7.54
N MET A 252 -9.67 -14.29 7.69
CA MET A 252 -8.49 -13.90 6.89
C MET A 252 -7.23 -14.62 7.36
N PHE A 253 -7.14 -14.90 8.67
CA PHE A 253 -6.01 -15.59 9.23
C PHE A 253 -6.28 -17.10 9.26
N PRO A 254 -5.38 -17.93 8.71
CA PRO A 254 -5.53 -19.39 8.76
C PRO A 254 -5.34 -19.91 10.18
N GLU A 255 -6.07 -20.98 10.53
CA GLU A 255 -5.77 -21.76 11.73
C GLU A 255 -4.35 -22.33 11.62
N ARG A 256 -3.58 -22.27 12.71
CA ARG A 256 -2.17 -22.66 12.70
C ARG A 256 -1.90 -23.78 13.70
N ALA A 257 -0.91 -24.61 13.36
CA ALA A 257 -0.34 -25.55 14.33
C ALA A 257 0.45 -24.80 15.40
N ALA A 258 0.45 -25.30 16.62
CA ALA A 258 1.25 -24.73 17.69
C ALA A 258 2.76 -24.80 17.36
N ALA A 259 3.50 -23.78 17.75
CA ALA A 259 4.95 -23.76 17.68
C ALA A 259 5.57 -24.92 18.48
N THR A 260 6.75 -25.36 18.06
CA THR A 260 7.51 -26.39 18.81
C THR A 260 8.40 -25.74 19.87
N ASP A 261 8.93 -26.53 20.82
CA ASP A 261 9.87 -26.01 21.82
C ASP A 261 11.32 -25.81 21.30
N ARG A 262 11.58 -26.15 20.03
CA ARG A 262 12.93 -26.03 19.44
C ARG A 262 13.22 -24.55 19.13
N VAL A 263 14.18 -23.96 19.84
CA VAL A 263 14.66 -22.59 19.58
C VAL A 263 15.52 -22.61 18.31
N VAL A 264 15.19 -21.77 17.35
CA VAL A 264 15.90 -21.61 16.06
C VAL A 264 16.73 -20.34 15.99
N LEU A 265 16.31 -19.28 16.72
CA LEU A 265 17.03 -18.02 16.84
C LEU A 265 17.08 -17.58 18.30
N GLN A 266 18.24 -17.10 18.74
CA GLN A 266 18.40 -16.36 20.00
C GLN A 266 19.07 -15.03 19.70
N VAL A 267 18.49 -13.96 20.20
CA VAL A 267 19.06 -12.61 20.19
C VAL A 267 19.39 -12.25 21.63
N LYS A 268 20.64 -11.87 21.90
CA LYS A 268 21.13 -11.56 23.25
C LYS A 268 21.75 -10.19 23.29
N ASP A 269 21.18 -9.31 24.12
CA ASP A 269 21.67 -7.97 24.45
C ASP A 269 22.06 -7.12 23.21
N LEU A 270 21.29 -7.31 22.10
CA LEU A 270 21.58 -6.69 20.82
C LEU A 270 21.42 -5.17 20.94
N THR A 271 22.50 -4.46 20.59
CA THR A 271 22.53 -3.00 20.64
C THR A 271 23.11 -2.45 19.34
N ARG A 272 22.38 -1.51 18.76
CA ARG A 272 22.81 -0.67 17.64
C ARG A 272 22.57 0.79 18.02
N ARG A 273 23.62 1.58 18.01
CA ARG A 273 23.57 2.96 18.50
C ARG A 273 22.57 3.79 17.71
N GLY A 274 21.64 4.41 18.44
CA GLY A 274 20.59 5.26 17.89
C GLY A 274 19.22 4.57 17.82
N ASP A 275 19.14 3.27 17.51
CA ASP A 275 17.88 2.66 17.09
C ASP A 275 17.48 1.39 17.88
N VAL A 276 18.46 0.64 18.46
CA VAL A 276 18.21 -0.62 19.18
C VAL A 276 19.05 -0.68 20.43
N HIS A 277 18.44 -0.95 21.58
CA HIS A 277 19.08 -0.89 22.88
C HIS A 277 18.81 -2.14 23.73
N ASN A 278 19.82 -3.02 23.84
CA ASN A 278 19.83 -4.18 24.72
C ASN A 278 18.59 -5.09 24.55
N VAL A 279 18.29 -5.46 23.30
CA VAL A 279 17.13 -6.29 22.97
C VAL A 279 17.54 -7.77 23.05
N SER A 280 16.76 -8.56 23.82
CA SER A 280 16.97 -10.00 23.97
C SER A 280 15.63 -10.73 23.82
N PHE A 281 15.60 -11.78 22.99
CA PHE A 281 14.45 -12.67 22.82
C PHE A 281 14.85 -13.97 22.10
N GLU A 282 13.93 -14.92 22.05
CA GLU A 282 14.08 -16.17 21.32
C GLU A 282 12.95 -16.37 20.31
N LEU A 283 13.24 -17.10 19.23
CA LEU A 283 12.25 -17.55 18.24
C LEU A 283 12.28 -19.08 18.17
N ARG A 284 11.11 -19.69 18.14
CA ARG A 284 10.93 -21.14 18.07
C ARG A 284 10.57 -21.61 16.67
N ALA A 285 10.83 -22.86 16.37
CA ALA A 285 10.45 -23.45 15.09
C ALA A 285 8.91 -23.53 14.98
N GLY A 286 8.39 -23.02 13.87
CA GLY A 286 6.95 -22.95 13.62
C GLY A 286 6.25 -21.77 14.28
N GLU A 287 6.97 -20.90 15.01
CA GLU A 287 6.45 -19.71 15.64
C GLU A 287 6.39 -18.54 14.65
N ILE A 288 5.32 -17.75 14.73
CA ILE A 288 5.24 -16.42 14.13
C ILE A 288 5.31 -15.39 15.27
N LEU A 289 6.46 -14.73 15.40
CA LEU A 289 6.73 -13.70 16.38
C LEU A 289 6.50 -12.33 15.78
N GLY A 290 5.51 -11.58 16.30
CA GLY A 290 5.21 -10.22 15.88
C GLY A 290 6.10 -9.19 16.56
N ILE A 291 6.49 -8.13 15.86
CA ILE A 291 7.16 -6.96 16.44
C ILE A 291 6.28 -5.74 16.20
N ALA A 292 5.72 -5.20 17.29
CA ALA A 292 4.88 -4.01 17.33
C ALA A 292 5.65 -2.78 17.85
N GLY A 293 5.16 -1.58 17.51
CA GLY A 293 5.70 -0.30 17.96
C GLY A 293 5.36 0.82 16.98
N LEU A 294 5.55 2.07 17.36
CA LEU A 294 5.34 3.21 16.46
C LEU A 294 6.40 3.25 15.35
N VAL A 295 6.11 4.00 14.29
CA VAL A 295 7.11 4.30 13.24
C VAL A 295 8.32 4.99 13.89
N GLY A 296 9.53 4.50 13.61
CA GLY A 296 10.76 4.97 14.24
C GLY A 296 11.06 4.37 15.62
N SER A 297 10.31 3.35 16.08
CA SER A 297 10.60 2.66 17.34
C SER A 297 11.77 1.66 17.28
N GLY A 298 12.40 1.47 16.11
CA GLY A 298 13.53 0.57 15.92
C GLY A 298 13.16 -0.84 15.40
N ARG A 299 11.93 -1.09 14.96
CA ARG A 299 11.44 -2.41 14.51
C ARG A 299 12.20 -2.93 13.29
N SER A 300 12.23 -2.17 12.22
CA SER A 300 12.92 -2.53 10.96
C SER A 300 14.44 -2.58 11.17
N GLU A 301 14.98 -1.66 11.95
CA GLU A 301 16.39 -1.61 12.33
C GLU A 301 16.80 -2.88 13.09
N LEU A 302 15.94 -3.36 14.00
CA LEU A 302 16.19 -4.60 14.76
C LEU A 302 16.31 -5.81 13.83
N ILE A 303 15.35 -6.04 12.93
CA ILE A 303 15.41 -7.23 12.05
C ILE A 303 16.51 -7.11 10.99
N ARG A 304 16.87 -5.90 10.55
CA ARG A 304 18.01 -5.63 9.66
C ARG A 304 19.34 -5.92 10.37
N ALA A 305 19.46 -5.53 11.65
CA ALA A 305 20.61 -5.83 12.49
C ALA A 305 20.76 -7.34 12.72
N ILE A 306 19.66 -8.05 13.01
CA ILE A 306 19.64 -9.52 13.15
C ILE A 306 20.09 -10.21 11.87
N TYR A 307 19.65 -9.74 10.71
CA TYR A 307 20.06 -10.29 9.42
C TYR A 307 21.48 -9.89 9.00
N GLY A 308 22.09 -8.92 9.70
CA GLY A 308 23.44 -8.44 9.41
C GLY A 308 23.50 -7.45 8.24
N LEU A 309 22.41 -6.79 7.90
CA LEU A 309 22.39 -5.67 6.94
C LEU A 309 22.95 -4.40 7.56
N ASP A 310 22.63 -4.18 8.82
CA ASP A 310 23.08 -3.02 9.57
C ASP A 310 24.16 -3.42 10.60
N PRO A 311 25.12 -2.53 10.90
CA PRO A 311 26.15 -2.80 11.88
C PRO A 311 25.55 -2.88 13.29
N VAL A 312 26.13 -3.71 14.15
CA VAL A 312 25.76 -3.91 15.54
C VAL A 312 26.95 -3.51 16.42
N ASP A 313 26.70 -2.75 17.49
CA ASP A 313 27.74 -2.30 18.42
C ASP A 313 28.07 -3.37 19.47
N SER A 314 27.05 -4.10 19.95
CA SER A 314 27.21 -5.20 20.92
C SER A 314 26.05 -6.18 20.89
N GLY A 315 26.22 -7.32 21.54
CA GLY A 315 25.25 -8.40 21.62
C GLY A 315 25.57 -9.55 20.70
N GLU A 316 24.70 -10.56 20.65
CA GLU A 316 24.89 -11.77 19.86
C GLU A 316 23.61 -12.19 19.17
N VAL A 317 23.75 -12.68 17.93
CA VAL A 317 22.70 -13.37 17.18
C VAL A 317 23.13 -14.81 16.98
N ILE A 318 22.34 -15.77 17.49
CA ILE A 318 22.65 -17.19 17.46
C ILE A 318 21.57 -17.92 16.66
N VAL A 319 21.95 -18.60 15.59
CA VAL A 319 21.07 -19.38 14.72
C VAL A 319 21.44 -20.86 14.83
N ALA A 320 20.48 -21.70 15.22
CA ALA A 320 20.69 -23.13 15.42
C ALA A 320 21.97 -23.46 16.26
N GLY A 321 22.23 -22.68 17.32
CA GLY A 321 23.36 -22.82 18.21
C GLY A 321 24.70 -22.27 17.68
N ARG A 322 24.70 -21.55 16.54
CA ARG A 322 25.88 -20.91 15.94
C ARG A 322 25.75 -19.41 15.97
N THR A 323 26.76 -18.72 16.51
CA THR A 323 26.79 -17.24 16.47
C THR A 323 26.99 -16.76 15.03
N VAL A 324 26.14 -15.85 14.60
CA VAL A 324 26.19 -15.19 13.29
C VAL A 324 27.02 -13.91 13.42
N ALA A 325 28.01 -13.75 12.56
CA ALA A 325 28.84 -12.55 12.56
C ALA A 325 28.02 -11.32 12.10
N HIS A 326 28.16 -10.20 12.83
CA HIS A 326 27.50 -8.95 12.52
C HIS A 326 27.98 -8.36 11.19
N GLY A 327 27.11 -7.62 10.51
CA GLY A 327 27.42 -6.97 9.23
C GLY A 327 27.72 -7.93 8.07
N ARG A 328 27.27 -9.18 8.18
CA ARG A 328 27.54 -10.26 7.21
C ARG A 328 26.23 -10.97 6.81
N PRO A 329 25.38 -10.34 5.96
CA PRO A 329 24.14 -10.97 5.49
C PRO A 329 24.37 -12.28 4.73
N ASP A 330 25.52 -12.44 4.10
CA ASP A 330 25.93 -13.69 3.44
C ASP A 330 26.08 -14.85 4.44
N ILE A 331 26.59 -14.58 5.65
CA ILE A 331 26.69 -15.56 6.74
C ILE A 331 25.28 -15.85 7.30
N ALA A 332 24.46 -14.85 7.56
CA ALA A 332 23.08 -15.04 8.00
C ALA A 332 22.30 -15.92 7.01
N MET A 333 22.39 -15.59 5.72
CA MET A 333 21.78 -16.36 4.65
C MET A 333 22.32 -17.80 4.57
N SER A 334 23.63 -18.03 4.79
CA SER A 334 24.22 -19.38 4.79
C SER A 334 23.81 -20.22 6.01
N ASN A 335 23.43 -19.58 7.11
CA ASN A 335 22.87 -20.22 8.30
C ASN A 335 21.35 -20.43 8.24
N GLY A 336 20.73 -20.26 7.06
CA GLY A 336 19.32 -20.55 6.86
C GLY A 336 18.37 -19.40 7.20
N MET A 337 18.85 -18.16 7.25
CA MET A 337 17.99 -16.99 7.41
C MET A 337 17.56 -16.42 6.05
N GLY A 338 16.29 -16.03 5.93
CA GLY A 338 15.74 -15.27 4.82
C GLY A 338 15.25 -13.89 5.29
N PHE A 339 15.25 -12.89 4.39
CA PHE A 339 14.81 -11.54 4.68
C PHE A 339 13.95 -10.97 3.55
N ALA A 340 12.76 -10.48 3.89
CA ALA A 340 11.89 -9.74 2.99
C ALA A 340 11.79 -8.29 3.49
N PRO A 341 12.33 -7.31 2.75
CA PRO A 341 12.35 -5.92 3.17
C PRO A 341 10.99 -5.24 3.00
N GLU A 342 10.79 -4.13 3.70
CA GLU A 342 9.60 -3.28 3.64
C GLU A 342 9.31 -2.79 2.22
N ASP A 343 10.30 -2.20 1.55
CA ASP A 343 10.17 -1.81 0.13
C ASP A 343 10.67 -2.91 -0.79
N ARG A 344 9.75 -3.80 -1.18
CA ARG A 344 10.07 -4.88 -2.11
C ARG A 344 10.48 -4.40 -3.49
N LYS A 345 10.02 -3.20 -3.95
CA LYS A 345 10.31 -2.70 -5.30
C LYS A 345 11.75 -2.21 -5.43
N SER A 346 12.26 -1.49 -4.43
CA SER A 346 13.61 -0.92 -4.45
C SER A 346 14.66 -1.84 -3.83
N GLN A 347 14.29 -2.64 -2.81
CA GLN A 347 15.23 -3.43 -2.00
C GLN A 347 15.07 -4.96 -2.20
N GLY A 348 13.85 -5.42 -2.50
CA GLY A 348 13.52 -6.83 -2.52
C GLY A 348 13.61 -7.50 -3.89
N LEU A 349 13.39 -6.77 -4.99
CA LEU A 349 13.17 -7.33 -6.32
C LEU A 349 13.95 -6.58 -7.41
N LEU A 350 14.44 -7.33 -8.37
CA LEU A 350 14.97 -6.79 -9.62
C LEU A 350 13.81 -6.68 -10.64
N MET A 351 13.14 -5.50 -10.64
CA MET A 351 11.86 -5.27 -11.30
C MET A 351 11.82 -5.60 -12.79
N HIS A 352 12.93 -5.38 -13.52
CA HIS A 352 13.05 -5.67 -14.96
C HIS A 352 13.44 -7.13 -15.26
N TRP A 353 13.73 -7.93 -14.23
CA TRP A 353 14.05 -9.34 -14.39
C TRP A 353 12.78 -10.21 -14.29
N THR A 354 12.86 -11.42 -14.86
CA THR A 354 11.78 -12.40 -14.73
C THR A 354 11.65 -12.89 -13.29
N SER A 355 10.46 -13.39 -12.93
CA SER A 355 10.24 -14.01 -11.63
C SER A 355 11.17 -15.19 -11.40
N ALA A 356 11.45 -16.00 -12.42
CA ALA A 356 12.42 -17.11 -12.32
C ALA A 356 13.76 -16.63 -11.79
N ARG A 357 14.35 -15.59 -12.40
CA ARG A 357 15.65 -15.04 -11.98
C ARG A 357 15.59 -14.40 -10.60
N ASN A 358 14.49 -13.75 -10.26
CA ASN A 358 14.29 -13.18 -8.92
C ASN A 358 14.21 -14.25 -7.84
N VAL A 359 13.59 -15.40 -8.10
CA VAL A 359 13.49 -16.51 -7.17
C VAL A 359 14.85 -17.18 -6.95
N THR A 360 15.65 -17.34 -8.01
CA THR A 360 16.89 -18.15 -7.97
C THR A 360 18.12 -17.37 -7.58
N ILE A 361 18.09 -16.03 -7.62
CA ILE A 361 19.25 -15.15 -7.37
C ILE A 361 19.95 -15.40 -6.02
N ALA A 362 19.20 -15.81 -5.00
CA ALA A 362 19.77 -16.08 -3.68
C ALA A 362 20.58 -17.40 -3.60
N ASP A 363 20.45 -18.26 -4.61
CA ASP A 363 21.15 -19.57 -4.66
C ASP A 363 21.61 -19.95 -6.07
N LEU A 364 22.22 -19.01 -6.78
CA LEU A 364 22.71 -19.25 -8.16
C LEU A 364 23.71 -20.41 -8.25
N ARG A 365 24.47 -20.69 -7.17
CA ARG A 365 25.46 -21.78 -7.17
C ARG A 365 24.82 -23.15 -7.42
N SER A 366 23.61 -23.38 -6.94
CA SER A 366 22.86 -24.64 -7.16
C SER A 366 22.47 -24.87 -8.62
N PHE A 367 22.53 -23.82 -9.46
CA PHE A 367 22.18 -23.88 -10.88
C PHE A 367 23.40 -23.85 -11.79
N VAL A 368 24.62 -23.74 -11.25
CA VAL A 368 25.86 -23.74 -12.03
C VAL A 368 26.32 -25.17 -12.27
N ARG A 369 26.54 -25.52 -13.54
CA ARG A 369 27.14 -26.78 -13.95
C ARG A 369 28.30 -26.49 -14.92
N HIS A 370 29.50 -26.95 -14.57
CA HIS A 370 30.71 -26.74 -15.41
C HIS A 370 30.91 -25.27 -15.81
N LEU A 371 30.83 -24.33 -14.86
CA LEU A 371 30.95 -22.86 -15.06
C LEU A 371 29.80 -22.19 -15.81
N TRP A 372 28.77 -22.90 -16.23
CA TRP A 372 27.62 -22.34 -16.94
C TRP A 372 26.36 -22.44 -16.09
N LEU A 373 25.53 -21.38 -16.15
CA LEU A 373 24.23 -21.37 -15.48
C LEU A 373 23.21 -22.19 -16.31
N ASN A 374 22.58 -23.18 -15.67
CA ASN A 374 21.56 -23.99 -16.31
C ASN A 374 20.19 -23.28 -16.23
N LEU A 375 19.88 -22.44 -17.22
CA LEU A 375 18.65 -21.66 -17.28
C LEU A 375 17.37 -22.52 -17.29
N GLY A 376 17.43 -23.74 -17.88
CA GLY A 376 16.30 -24.66 -17.90
C GLY A 376 15.96 -25.21 -16.50
N LEU A 377 17.00 -25.57 -15.73
CA LEU A 377 16.85 -26.03 -14.35
C LEU A 377 16.39 -24.89 -13.44
N GLU A 378 16.97 -23.70 -13.60
CA GLU A 378 16.58 -22.47 -12.93
C GLU A 378 15.08 -22.20 -13.08
N ARG A 379 14.60 -22.11 -14.32
CA ARG A 379 13.20 -21.89 -14.65
C ARG A 379 12.28 -22.97 -14.07
N LYS A 380 12.67 -24.25 -14.18
CA LYS A 380 11.91 -25.40 -13.66
C LYS A 380 11.74 -25.33 -12.15
N LYS A 381 12.82 -25.06 -11.41
CA LYS A 381 12.80 -24.97 -9.94
C LYS A 381 12.01 -23.74 -9.48
N ALA A 382 12.23 -22.57 -10.11
CA ALA A 382 11.45 -21.37 -9.80
C ALA A 382 9.96 -21.58 -10.02
N LYS A 383 9.56 -22.24 -11.12
CA LYS A 383 8.17 -22.58 -11.40
C LYS A 383 7.54 -23.40 -10.28
N ILE A 384 8.20 -24.46 -9.83
CA ILE A 384 7.70 -25.33 -8.74
C ILE A 384 7.45 -24.52 -7.46
N HIS A 385 8.39 -23.66 -7.07
CA HIS A 385 8.24 -22.88 -5.83
C HIS A 385 7.18 -21.78 -5.96
N LEU A 386 7.06 -21.11 -7.12
CA LEU A 386 5.99 -20.16 -7.38
C LEU A 386 4.60 -20.81 -7.36
N GLU A 387 4.47 -21.99 -7.98
CA GLU A 387 3.20 -22.75 -7.99
C GLU A 387 2.84 -23.24 -6.58
N SER A 388 3.81 -23.68 -5.78
CA SER A 388 3.57 -24.18 -4.42
C SER A 388 3.01 -23.13 -3.44
N ILE A 389 3.18 -21.84 -3.76
CA ILE A 389 2.63 -20.72 -2.98
C ILE A 389 1.49 -19.99 -3.70
N GLY A 390 0.92 -20.61 -4.74
CA GLY A 390 -0.22 -20.07 -5.46
C GLY A 390 0.07 -18.78 -6.21
N ALA A 391 1.27 -18.63 -6.79
CA ALA A 391 1.55 -17.51 -7.68
C ALA A 391 0.74 -17.65 -8.99
N GLN A 392 0.44 -16.51 -9.62
CA GLN A 392 -0.32 -16.45 -10.86
C GLN A 392 0.27 -17.37 -11.92
N GLU A 393 -0.59 -18.07 -12.68
CA GLU A 393 -0.16 -18.90 -13.78
C GLU A 393 0.68 -18.13 -14.81
N GLY A 394 1.77 -18.71 -15.25
CA GLY A 394 2.72 -18.06 -16.17
C GLY A 394 3.58 -16.96 -15.53
N ALA A 395 3.48 -16.71 -14.23
CA ALA A 395 4.29 -15.70 -13.54
C ALA A 395 5.79 -15.93 -13.69
N VAL A 396 6.22 -17.19 -13.80
CA VAL A 396 7.65 -17.57 -13.88
C VAL A 396 8.43 -16.84 -14.96
N ASP A 397 7.81 -16.60 -16.10
CA ASP A 397 8.44 -15.97 -17.28
C ASP A 397 8.19 -14.46 -17.37
N LYS A 398 7.26 -13.92 -16.56
CA LYS A 398 6.94 -12.49 -16.56
C LYS A 398 8.00 -11.69 -15.82
N GLN A 399 8.27 -10.47 -16.33
CA GLN A 399 9.02 -9.48 -15.56
C GLN A 399 8.23 -9.09 -14.33
N VAL A 400 8.91 -8.98 -13.17
CA VAL A 400 8.25 -8.76 -11.88
C VAL A 400 7.46 -7.45 -11.85
N ARG A 401 7.91 -6.41 -12.57
CA ARG A 401 7.18 -5.13 -12.67
C ARG A 401 5.78 -5.25 -13.27
N LEU A 402 5.49 -6.34 -14.01
CA LEU A 402 4.19 -6.61 -14.64
C LEU A 402 3.25 -7.44 -13.74
N LEU A 403 3.70 -7.82 -12.56
CA LEU A 403 2.92 -8.59 -11.58
C LEU A 403 2.19 -7.65 -10.60
N SER A 404 1.05 -8.10 -10.07
CA SER A 404 0.37 -7.43 -8.96
C SER A 404 1.23 -7.47 -7.69
N GLY A 405 0.98 -6.55 -6.73
CA GLY A 405 1.71 -6.48 -5.46
C GLY A 405 1.74 -7.81 -4.71
N GLY A 406 0.62 -8.53 -4.62
CA GLY A 406 0.57 -9.84 -4.00
C GLY A 406 1.43 -10.89 -4.71
N ASN A 407 1.47 -10.89 -6.06
CA ASN A 407 2.35 -11.79 -6.80
C ASN A 407 3.83 -11.40 -6.68
N GLN A 408 4.16 -10.11 -6.60
CA GLN A 408 5.51 -9.65 -6.30
C GLN A 408 5.98 -10.16 -4.93
N GLN A 409 5.12 -10.07 -3.91
CA GLN A 409 5.43 -10.59 -2.57
C GLN A 409 5.64 -12.13 -2.58
N LYS A 410 4.81 -12.84 -3.34
CA LYS A 410 5.01 -14.29 -3.54
C LYS A 410 6.36 -14.60 -4.19
N VAL A 411 6.85 -13.78 -5.13
CA VAL A 411 8.20 -13.96 -5.71
C VAL A 411 9.29 -13.84 -4.63
N VAL A 412 9.18 -12.86 -3.72
CA VAL A 412 10.11 -12.73 -2.57
C VAL A 412 10.07 -13.96 -1.68
N LEU A 413 8.87 -14.43 -1.30
CA LEU A 413 8.70 -15.63 -0.47
C LEU A 413 9.23 -16.90 -1.16
N ALA A 414 8.97 -17.08 -2.47
CA ALA A 414 9.45 -18.22 -3.25
C ALA A 414 10.99 -18.30 -3.30
N ARG A 415 11.70 -17.15 -3.29
CA ARG A 415 13.16 -17.08 -3.20
C ARG A 415 13.69 -17.80 -1.98
N TRP A 416 13.10 -17.53 -0.82
CA TRP A 416 13.54 -18.09 0.45
C TRP A 416 13.13 -19.55 0.62
N LEU A 417 11.98 -19.95 0.07
CA LEU A 417 11.57 -21.34 -0.03
C LEU A 417 12.54 -22.19 -0.86
N LEU A 418 12.95 -21.68 -2.02
CA LEU A 418 13.93 -22.35 -2.89
C LEU A 418 15.23 -22.62 -2.15
N ARG A 419 15.64 -21.69 -1.29
CA ARG A 419 16.85 -21.80 -0.47
C ARG A 419 16.67 -22.65 0.78
N SER A 420 15.46 -23.11 1.10
CA SER A 420 15.15 -23.93 2.30
C SER A 420 15.59 -23.22 3.60
N CYS A 421 15.24 -21.93 3.75
CA CYS A 421 15.53 -21.22 5.00
C CYS A 421 14.76 -21.84 6.19
N GLU A 422 15.34 -21.76 7.39
CA GLU A 422 14.72 -22.17 8.66
C GLU A 422 14.12 -20.99 9.41
N ILE A 423 14.57 -19.77 9.12
CA ILE A 423 14.11 -18.52 9.72
C ILE A 423 13.78 -17.53 8.60
N LEU A 424 12.65 -16.85 8.73
CA LEU A 424 12.21 -15.84 7.78
C LEU A 424 11.87 -14.54 8.50
N LEU A 425 12.58 -13.47 8.18
CA LEU A 425 12.35 -12.13 8.67
C LEU A 425 11.53 -11.36 7.65
N LEU A 426 10.34 -10.87 8.05
CA LEU A 426 9.39 -10.19 7.20
C LEU A 426 9.18 -8.76 7.71
N ASP A 427 9.54 -7.78 6.91
CA ASP A 427 9.30 -6.37 7.19
C ASP A 427 8.10 -5.90 6.37
N GLU A 428 7.00 -5.57 7.03
CA GLU A 428 5.74 -5.09 6.43
C GLU A 428 5.30 -5.96 5.22
N PRO A 429 5.13 -7.29 5.37
CA PRO A 429 4.95 -8.21 4.24
C PRO A 429 3.69 -7.97 3.41
N THR A 430 2.71 -7.27 3.95
CA THR A 430 1.42 -6.97 3.32
C THR A 430 1.29 -5.53 2.85
N ARG A 431 2.29 -4.69 3.10
CA ARG A 431 2.28 -3.28 2.69
C ARG A 431 2.15 -3.15 1.17
N GLY A 432 1.19 -2.33 0.73
CA GLY A 432 0.89 -2.11 -0.69
C GLY A 432 0.37 -3.36 -1.40
N VAL A 433 -0.29 -4.25 -0.66
CA VAL A 433 -1.00 -5.42 -1.16
C VAL A 433 -2.48 -5.25 -0.87
N ASP A 434 -3.33 -5.55 -1.84
CA ASP A 434 -4.78 -5.47 -1.64
C ASP A 434 -5.30 -6.52 -0.64
N ILE A 435 -6.45 -6.23 -0.02
CA ILE A 435 -7.02 -7.05 1.07
C ILE A 435 -7.19 -8.52 0.67
N GLY A 436 -7.57 -8.80 -0.58
CA GLY A 436 -7.73 -10.19 -1.04
C GLY A 436 -6.41 -10.93 -1.15
N ALA A 437 -5.38 -10.28 -1.68
CA ALA A 437 -4.05 -10.87 -1.79
C ALA A 437 -3.34 -10.95 -0.42
N ARG A 438 -3.68 -10.10 0.58
CA ARG A 438 -3.19 -10.23 1.96
C ARG A 438 -3.57 -11.59 2.57
N ALA A 439 -4.82 -12.01 2.43
CA ALA A 439 -5.28 -13.32 2.92
C ALA A 439 -4.51 -14.49 2.30
N GLU A 440 -4.13 -14.38 1.02
CA GLU A 440 -3.29 -15.38 0.36
C GLU A 440 -1.86 -15.38 0.91
N ILE A 441 -1.30 -14.20 1.22
CA ILE A 441 0.03 -14.06 1.83
C ILE A 441 0.03 -14.65 3.24
N TYR A 442 -0.98 -14.35 4.09
CA TYR A 442 -1.10 -14.97 5.42
C TYR A 442 -1.19 -16.49 5.34
N LYS A 443 -1.95 -17.00 4.36
CA LYS A 443 -2.00 -18.45 4.14
C LYS A 443 -0.62 -19.01 3.81
N VAL A 444 0.12 -18.38 2.91
CA VAL A 444 1.48 -18.81 2.56
C VAL A 444 2.40 -18.77 3.79
N ILE A 445 2.40 -17.66 4.54
CA ILE A 445 3.21 -17.51 5.75
C ILE A 445 2.83 -18.56 6.81
N GLY A 446 1.53 -18.80 7.03
CA GLY A 446 1.02 -19.83 7.94
C GLY A 446 1.42 -21.24 7.53
N ASP A 447 1.35 -21.56 6.24
CA ASP A 447 1.78 -22.85 5.68
C ASP A 447 3.31 -23.05 5.85
N LEU A 448 4.10 -21.96 5.83
CA LEU A 448 5.54 -22.00 6.08
C LEU A 448 5.83 -22.26 7.56
N ALA A 449 5.16 -21.57 8.46
CA ALA A 449 5.25 -21.79 9.90
C ALA A 449 4.86 -23.24 10.26
N ALA A 450 3.76 -23.75 9.68
CA ALA A 450 3.33 -25.14 9.88
C ALA A 450 4.37 -26.18 9.41
N LYS A 451 5.23 -25.82 8.47
CA LYS A 451 6.38 -26.65 8.03
C LYS A 451 7.60 -26.52 8.94
N GLY A 452 7.51 -25.74 10.02
CA GLY A 452 8.55 -25.58 11.03
C GLY A 452 9.47 -24.36 10.84
N LEU A 453 9.19 -23.43 9.92
CA LEU A 453 9.94 -22.18 9.82
C LEU A 453 9.63 -21.30 11.03
N GLY A 454 10.66 -20.75 11.68
CA GLY A 454 10.49 -19.64 12.61
C GLY A 454 10.36 -18.33 11.83
N ILE A 455 9.34 -17.54 12.13
CA ILE A 455 9.04 -16.31 11.37
C ILE A 455 9.01 -15.13 12.33
N ILE A 456 9.74 -14.06 11.99
CA ILE A 456 9.59 -12.75 12.63
C ILE A 456 8.84 -11.85 11.65
N MET A 457 7.76 -11.23 12.12
CA MET A 457 6.93 -10.35 11.33
C MET A 457 6.83 -8.96 11.96
N VAL A 458 7.31 -7.96 11.27
CA VAL A 458 7.06 -6.54 11.59
C VAL A 458 5.83 -6.10 10.82
N SER A 459 4.88 -5.46 11.51
CA SER A 459 3.76 -4.79 10.87
C SER A 459 3.39 -3.51 11.61
N SER A 460 2.99 -2.50 10.87
CA SER A 460 2.36 -1.28 11.38
C SER A 460 0.86 -1.47 11.68
N GLU A 461 0.25 -2.51 11.11
CA GLU A 461 -1.15 -2.84 11.31
C GLU A 461 -1.30 -3.78 12.53
N LEU A 462 -1.67 -3.25 13.69
CA LEU A 462 -1.81 -4.03 14.93
C LEU A 462 -2.82 -5.18 14.81
N PRO A 463 -3.96 -5.05 14.10
CA PRO A 463 -4.86 -6.18 13.86
C PRO A 463 -4.18 -7.38 13.16
N GLU A 464 -3.18 -7.14 12.30
CA GLU A 464 -2.40 -8.24 11.70
C GLU A 464 -1.61 -9.00 12.76
N LEU A 465 -0.90 -8.28 13.61
CA LEU A 465 -0.08 -8.90 14.65
C LEU A 465 -0.93 -9.66 15.67
N LEU A 466 -2.03 -9.06 16.12
CA LEU A 466 -2.96 -9.67 17.08
C LEU A 466 -3.69 -10.89 16.49
N GLY A 467 -4.10 -10.82 15.23
CA GLY A 467 -4.84 -11.91 14.58
C GLY A 467 -3.96 -13.02 14.04
N PHE A 468 -2.67 -12.77 13.80
CA PHE A 468 -1.83 -13.70 13.07
C PHE A 468 -0.57 -14.17 13.79
N CYS A 469 -0.03 -13.46 14.76
CA CYS A 469 1.16 -13.87 15.51
C CYS A 469 0.82 -14.77 16.71
N ASP A 470 1.77 -15.57 17.15
CA ASP A 470 1.65 -16.37 18.39
C ASP A 470 2.01 -15.55 19.60
N ARG A 471 3.04 -14.70 19.45
CA ARG A 471 3.59 -13.84 20.50
C ARG A 471 3.99 -12.50 19.88
N ILE A 472 3.90 -11.44 20.66
CA ILE A 472 4.18 -10.07 20.23
C ILE A 472 5.25 -9.46 21.14
N LEU A 473 6.27 -8.87 20.52
CA LEU A 473 7.24 -8.00 21.15
C LEU A 473 6.85 -6.55 20.89
N VAL A 474 6.69 -5.75 21.95
CA VAL A 474 6.38 -4.32 21.81
C VAL A 474 7.68 -3.53 21.99
N LEU A 475 8.07 -2.80 20.95
CA LEU A 475 9.24 -1.93 20.93
C LEU A 475 8.87 -0.47 21.13
N ARG A 476 9.65 0.23 21.97
CA ARG A 476 9.58 1.68 22.15
C ARG A 476 10.99 2.26 22.30
N ASP A 477 11.30 3.27 21.51
CA ASP A 477 12.62 3.95 21.50
C ASP A 477 13.78 2.93 21.45
N GLY A 478 13.68 1.92 20.58
CA GLY A 478 14.69 0.88 20.42
C GLY A 478 14.79 -0.15 21.54
N ARG A 479 13.90 -0.14 22.52
CA ARG A 479 13.90 -1.07 23.67
C ARG A 479 12.69 -2.00 23.63
N LEU A 480 12.89 -3.24 24.01
CA LEU A 480 11.80 -4.17 24.27
C LEU A 480 11.11 -3.79 25.59
N VAL A 481 9.88 -3.30 25.51
CA VAL A 481 9.10 -2.87 26.69
C VAL A 481 8.12 -3.93 27.19
N ARG A 482 7.69 -4.83 26.30
CA ARG A 482 6.76 -5.91 26.64
C ARG A 482 6.95 -7.09 25.67
N GLU A 483 6.85 -8.29 26.20
CA GLU A 483 6.66 -9.53 25.48
C GLU A 483 5.39 -10.19 26.02
N SER A 484 4.47 -10.58 25.12
CA SER A 484 3.19 -11.18 25.48
C SER A 484 2.74 -12.17 24.42
N ARG A 485 1.86 -13.12 24.76
CA ARG A 485 1.10 -13.87 23.78
C ARG A 485 0.15 -12.92 23.07
N ALA A 486 -0.15 -13.18 21.78
CA ALA A 486 -1.04 -12.31 21.01
C ALA A 486 -2.50 -12.32 21.54
N ASP A 487 -2.93 -13.42 22.18
CA ASP A 487 -4.25 -13.57 22.82
C ASP A 487 -4.34 -12.95 24.24
N GLU A 488 -3.22 -12.47 24.79
CA GLU A 488 -3.13 -11.89 26.15
C GLU A 488 -2.89 -10.37 26.15
N ILE A 489 -2.85 -9.73 24.96
CA ILE A 489 -2.60 -8.30 24.84
C ILE A 489 -3.60 -7.68 23.86
N THR A 490 -4.04 -6.45 24.15
CA THR A 490 -4.99 -5.71 23.31
C THR A 490 -4.28 -4.64 22.47
N GLU A 491 -4.95 -4.17 21.41
CA GLU A 491 -4.48 -3.09 20.56
C GLU A 491 -4.22 -1.81 21.37
N GLU A 492 -5.13 -1.47 22.30
CA GLU A 492 -5.00 -0.31 23.16
C GLU A 492 -3.78 -0.41 24.08
N GLU A 493 -3.51 -1.60 24.64
CA GLU A 493 -2.31 -1.83 25.46
C GLU A 493 -1.03 -1.68 24.66
N ILE A 494 -0.97 -2.21 23.40
CA ILE A 494 0.19 -2.06 22.54
C ILE A 494 0.42 -0.57 22.23
N LEU A 495 -0.62 0.18 21.86
CA LEU A 495 -0.53 1.61 21.60
C LEU A 495 -0.02 2.38 22.83
N ASN A 496 -0.60 2.14 24.01
CA ASN A 496 -0.17 2.78 25.25
C ASN A 496 1.29 2.48 25.61
N LEU A 497 1.74 1.25 25.42
CA LEU A 497 3.14 0.85 25.63
C LEU A 497 4.10 1.49 24.63
N SER A 498 3.63 1.74 23.42
CA SER A 498 4.43 2.33 22.33
C SER A 498 4.54 3.85 22.42
N ILE A 499 3.60 4.54 23.12
CA ILE A 499 3.62 5.99 23.33
C ILE A 499 4.55 6.34 24.49
N ARG A 500 5.36 7.39 24.31
CA ARG A 500 6.25 7.91 25.35
C ARG A 500 5.41 8.52 26.49
N THR A 501 5.35 7.89 27.65
CA THR A 501 4.86 8.57 28.86
C THR A 501 5.90 9.63 29.23
N GLN A 502 5.57 10.90 29.10
CA GLN A 502 6.35 11.97 29.75
C GLN A 502 6.28 11.69 31.26
N THR A 503 7.33 11.10 31.79
CA THR A 503 7.54 11.08 33.24
C THR A 503 7.84 12.51 33.62
N THR A 504 6.88 13.18 34.22
CA THR A 504 7.10 14.39 35.03
C THR A 504 8.18 14.02 36.05
N VAL A 505 9.39 14.46 35.80
CA VAL A 505 10.39 14.58 36.87
C VAL A 505 9.84 15.64 37.81
N SER A 506 9.26 15.22 38.92
CA SER A 506 9.08 16.07 40.07
C SER A 506 10.45 16.45 40.59
N GLU A 507 10.86 17.67 40.33
CA GLU A 507 11.90 18.34 41.11
C GLU A 507 11.40 18.43 42.54
N ASP A 508 11.91 17.56 43.41
CA ASP A 508 11.94 17.77 44.83
C ASP A 508 13.39 17.76 45.31
N SER A 509 13.79 18.93 45.80
CA SER A 509 14.89 19.32 46.73
C SER A 509 15.96 20.17 46.13
#